data_42a913f6f5e939b02b00b20bd4481239
#
_entry.id   42a913f6f5e939b02b00b20bd4481239
#
_cell.length_a   1.000
_cell.length_b   1.000
_cell.length_c   1.000
_cell.angle_alpha   90.00
_cell.angle_beta   90.00
_cell.angle_gamma   90.00
#
_symmetry.space_group_name_H-M   'P 1'
#
loop_
_entity.id
_entity.type
_entity.pdbx_description
1 polymer ?
#
loop_
_entity_poly.entity_id
_entity_poly.type
_entity_poly.pdbx_seq_one_letter_code
_entity_poly.pdbx_strand_id
1 'polypeptide(L)'
;MSEEIAPHVHFQYAGVRHQADTAIAGMWLFLATEVLFFGGLILVWLFCRHWQQEAFDAGARETLISFGSINLALLVTSSFVYAAGLAWIRTNQVQWLVRCCWLTAGLGGTFLVLKVMEWSIDLSDHLFPAGPFKVPGPEAGGARLFWSFYFVATGLHAVHMAIGIGLVGWVALRARAGRFSAAWYTPVEVVGLYWSFVDIVWIVLYPLIYLIGRNP
;
A
#
# COMPACT_ATOMS: atom_id res chain seq x y z
N MET A 1 -4.29 19.51 -35.55
CA MET A 1 -3.08 20.18 -35.05
C MET A 1 -3.30 20.28 -33.52
N SER A 2 -2.84 19.26 -32.77
CA SER A 2 -2.95 19.24 -31.31
C SER A 2 -1.88 20.20 -30.76
N GLU A 3 -2.30 21.29 -30.11
CA GLU A 3 -1.43 22.14 -29.35
C GLU A 3 -0.65 21.27 -28.37
N GLU A 4 0.66 21.17 -28.58
CA GLU A 4 1.56 20.51 -27.67
C GLU A 4 1.57 21.34 -26.38
N ILE A 5 0.90 20.87 -25.34
CA ILE A 5 0.85 21.55 -24.04
C ILE A 5 2.30 21.59 -23.52
N ALA A 6 2.96 22.72 -23.67
CA ALA A 6 4.30 22.93 -23.14
C ALA A 6 4.27 22.72 -21.61
N PRO A 7 5.16 21.90 -21.05
CA PRO A 7 5.21 21.66 -19.62
C PRO A 7 5.44 22.96 -18.87
N HIS A 8 4.56 23.28 -17.92
CA HIS A 8 4.66 24.52 -17.14
C HIS A 8 5.83 24.38 -16.15
N VAL A 9 6.94 25.04 -16.44
CA VAL A 9 8.09 25.09 -15.53
C VAL A 9 7.83 26.16 -14.48
N HIS A 10 7.80 25.79 -13.19
CA HIS A 10 7.71 26.75 -12.12
C HIS A 10 9.01 27.56 -11.99
N PHE A 11 8.90 28.83 -11.58
CA PHE A 11 9.99 29.81 -11.60
C PHE A 11 11.25 29.40 -10.82
N GLN A 12 11.12 28.49 -9.83
CA GLN A 12 12.23 27.98 -9.02
C GLN A 12 13.09 26.92 -9.72
N TYR A 13 12.66 26.41 -10.88
CA TYR A 13 13.38 25.36 -11.61
C TYR A 13 14.06 25.90 -12.86
N ALA A 14 15.28 25.45 -13.12
CA ALA A 14 16.04 25.83 -14.32
C ALA A 14 15.45 25.25 -15.63
N GLY A 15 14.54 24.28 -15.54
CA GLY A 15 13.89 23.64 -16.68
C GLY A 15 13.06 22.43 -16.29
N VAL A 16 12.37 21.85 -17.28
CA VAL A 16 11.46 20.69 -17.11
C VAL A 16 12.17 19.51 -16.48
N ARG A 17 13.39 19.22 -16.93
CA ARG A 17 14.17 18.10 -16.42
C ARG A 17 14.55 18.29 -14.95
N HIS A 18 15.03 19.49 -14.58
CA HIS A 18 15.35 19.80 -13.19
C HIS A 18 14.11 19.71 -12.29
N GLN A 19 12.94 20.15 -12.76
CA GLN A 19 11.68 20.00 -12.04
C GLN A 19 11.30 18.52 -11.84
N ALA A 20 11.46 17.69 -12.87
CA ALA A 20 11.18 16.24 -12.79
C ALA A 20 12.12 15.53 -11.81
N ASP A 21 13.43 15.76 -11.94
CA ASP A 21 14.45 15.16 -11.07
C ASP A 21 14.23 15.54 -9.59
N THR A 22 13.89 16.80 -9.33
CA THR A 22 13.59 17.28 -7.97
C THR A 22 12.34 16.62 -7.41
N ALA A 23 11.28 16.46 -8.20
CA ALA A 23 10.04 15.81 -7.76
C ALA A 23 10.27 14.32 -7.44
N ILE A 24 11.04 13.61 -8.28
CA ILE A 24 11.40 12.22 -8.05
C ILE A 24 12.30 12.08 -6.82
N ALA A 25 13.31 12.94 -6.66
CA ALA A 25 14.18 12.94 -5.48
C ALA A 25 13.39 13.22 -4.18
N GLY A 26 12.43 14.16 -4.22
CA GLY A 26 11.53 14.43 -3.10
C GLY A 26 10.67 13.23 -2.74
N MET A 27 10.15 12.50 -3.73
CA MET A 27 9.42 11.26 -3.48
C MET A 27 10.32 10.18 -2.86
N TRP A 28 11.53 9.99 -3.33
CA TRP A 28 12.46 9.04 -2.73
C TRP A 28 12.80 9.38 -1.27
N LEU A 29 12.98 10.67 -0.95
CA LEU A 29 13.20 11.11 0.43
C LEU A 29 11.98 10.81 1.30
N PHE A 30 10.78 11.11 0.81
CA PHE A 30 9.54 10.75 1.49
C PHE A 30 9.43 9.24 1.72
N LEU A 31 9.65 8.42 0.68
CA LEU A 31 9.61 6.96 0.81
C LEU A 31 10.64 6.43 1.81
N ALA A 32 11.82 7.05 1.90
CA ALA A 32 12.82 6.70 2.90
C ALA A 32 12.30 6.93 4.34
N THR A 33 11.56 8.01 4.58
CA THR A 33 10.91 8.23 5.89
C THR A 33 9.84 7.20 6.19
N GLU A 34 9.07 6.79 5.19
CA GLU A 34 8.04 5.75 5.33
C GLU A 34 8.65 4.35 5.57
N VAL A 35 9.79 4.04 4.94
CA VAL A 35 10.56 2.81 5.23
C VAL A 35 11.02 2.80 6.68
N LEU A 36 11.49 3.92 7.23
CA LEU A 36 11.86 4.02 8.64
C LEU A 36 10.64 3.86 9.56
N PHE A 37 9.51 4.44 9.19
CA PHE A 37 8.27 4.35 9.95
C PHE A 37 7.74 2.91 10.03
N PHE A 38 7.51 2.25 8.90
CA PHE A 38 7.07 0.85 8.87
C PHE A 38 8.15 -0.10 9.37
N GLY A 39 9.42 0.17 9.07
CA GLY A 39 10.57 -0.58 9.57
C GLY A 39 10.65 -0.57 11.09
N GLY A 40 10.42 0.57 11.73
CA GLY A 40 10.32 0.67 13.19
C GLY A 40 9.20 -0.19 13.76
N LEU A 41 8.03 -0.18 13.12
CA LEU A 41 6.90 -1.03 13.50
C LEU A 41 7.24 -2.53 13.39
N ILE A 42 7.88 -2.93 12.29
CA ILE A 42 8.34 -4.31 12.07
C ILE A 42 9.40 -4.72 13.10
N LEU A 43 10.33 -3.84 13.45
CA LEU A 43 11.35 -4.11 14.47
C LEU A 43 10.71 -4.34 15.85
N VAL A 44 9.70 -3.53 16.24
CA VAL A 44 8.93 -3.75 17.47
C VAL A 44 8.24 -5.10 17.44
N TRP A 45 7.63 -5.48 16.32
CA TRP A 45 7.00 -6.80 16.17
C TRP A 45 8.01 -7.94 16.34
N LEU A 46 9.17 -7.86 15.67
CA LEU A 46 10.24 -8.86 15.80
C LEU A 46 10.75 -8.99 17.24
N PHE A 47 10.95 -7.85 17.91
CA PHE A 47 11.37 -7.81 19.31
C PHE A 47 10.34 -8.47 20.22
N CYS A 48 9.07 -8.09 20.13
CA CYS A 48 8.00 -8.65 20.96
C CYS A 48 7.82 -10.16 20.70
N ARG A 49 7.88 -10.57 19.45
CA ARG A 49 7.79 -11.98 19.08
C ARG A 49 8.96 -12.80 19.62
N HIS A 50 10.18 -12.26 19.62
CA HIS A 50 11.35 -12.98 20.16
C HIS A 50 11.14 -13.40 21.64
N TRP A 51 10.47 -12.57 22.44
CA TRP A 51 10.21 -12.83 23.84
C TRP A 51 8.92 -13.60 24.11
N GLN A 52 7.96 -13.59 23.19
CA GLN A 52 6.61 -14.16 23.36
C GLN A 52 6.19 -14.99 22.15
N GLN A 53 7.07 -15.87 21.67
CA GLN A 53 6.87 -16.59 20.42
C GLN A 53 5.59 -17.42 20.42
N GLU A 54 5.34 -18.24 21.46
CA GLU A 54 4.16 -19.11 21.53
C GLU A 54 2.85 -18.31 21.49
N ALA A 55 2.81 -17.19 22.20
CA ALA A 55 1.64 -16.33 22.25
C ALA A 55 1.39 -15.59 20.90
N PHE A 56 2.46 -15.18 20.20
CA PHE A 56 2.36 -14.61 18.86
C PHE A 56 1.88 -15.66 17.85
N ASP A 57 2.38 -16.90 17.96
CA ASP A 57 1.97 -18.00 17.08
C ASP A 57 0.50 -18.39 17.34
N ALA A 58 0.03 -18.36 18.60
CA ALA A 58 -1.36 -18.56 18.95
C ALA A 58 -2.25 -17.44 18.33
N GLY A 59 -1.82 -16.18 18.39
CA GLY A 59 -2.51 -15.07 17.74
C GLY A 59 -2.56 -15.20 16.22
N ALA A 60 -1.45 -15.60 15.60
CA ALA A 60 -1.35 -15.75 14.15
C ALA A 60 -2.22 -16.89 13.58
N ARG A 61 -2.44 -17.97 14.36
CA ARG A 61 -3.30 -19.09 13.96
C ARG A 61 -4.77 -18.68 13.78
N GLU A 62 -5.22 -17.67 14.47
CA GLU A 62 -6.59 -17.14 14.38
C GLU A 62 -6.78 -16.25 13.13
N THR A 63 -5.72 -15.79 12.46
CA THR A 63 -5.85 -14.93 11.26
C THR A 63 -6.38 -15.68 10.05
N LEU A 64 -7.15 -14.99 9.21
CA LEU A 64 -7.77 -15.56 8.01
C LEU A 64 -6.81 -15.49 6.81
N ILE A 65 -5.95 -16.51 6.64
CA ILE A 65 -4.92 -16.57 5.59
C ILE A 65 -5.49 -16.35 4.18
N SER A 66 -6.72 -16.82 3.91
CA SER A 66 -7.34 -16.68 2.59
C SER A 66 -7.53 -15.20 2.21
N PHE A 67 -7.97 -14.37 3.16
CA PHE A 67 -8.11 -12.92 2.95
C PHE A 67 -6.75 -12.26 2.68
N GLY A 68 -5.74 -12.58 3.49
CA GLY A 68 -4.39 -12.07 3.29
C GLY A 68 -3.79 -12.44 1.94
N SER A 69 -3.97 -13.70 1.49
CA SER A 69 -3.43 -14.21 0.22
C SER A 69 -4.15 -13.60 -1.00
N ILE A 70 -5.47 -13.48 -0.96
CA ILE A 70 -6.25 -12.82 -2.03
C ILE A 70 -5.84 -11.34 -2.12
N ASN A 71 -5.72 -10.67 -0.98
CA ASN A 71 -5.30 -9.28 -0.92
C ASN A 71 -3.88 -9.08 -1.48
N LEU A 72 -2.95 -10.00 -1.20
CA LEU A 72 -1.61 -9.97 -1.80
C LEU A 72 -1.67 -10.09 -3.33
N ALA A 73 -2.45 -11.04 -3.86
CA ALA A 73 -2.59 -11.24 -5.29
C ALA A 73 -3.22 -10.00 -5.98
N LEU A 74 -4.23 -9.37 -5.35
CA LEU A 74 -4.85 -8.15 -5.86
C LEU A 74 -3.84 -7.00 -5.95
N LEU A 75 -3.05 -6.77 -4.92
CA LEU A 75 -2.08 -5.68 -4.90
C LEU A 75 -0.95 -5.90 -5.90
N VAL A 76 -0.35 -7.08 -5.93
CA VAL A 76 0.70 -7.40 -6.92
C VAL A 76 0.17 -7.21 -8.35
N THR A 77 -1.05 -7.67 -8.63
CA THR A 77 -1.69 -7.45 -9.93
C THR A 77 -1.88 -5.96 -10.21
N SER A 78 -2.31 -5.18 -9.22
CA SER A 78 -2.52 -3.74 -9.36
C SER A 78 -1.25 -2.98 -9.70
N SER A 79 -0.12 -3.37 -9.10
CA SER A 79 1.20 -2.80 -9.42
C SER A 79 1.62 -3.07 -10.86
N PHE A 80 1.43 -4.29 -11.37
CA PHE A 80 1.69 -4.59 -12.77
C PHE A 80 0.80 -3.77 -13.72
N VAL A 81 -0.48 -3.60 -13.38
CA VAL A 81 -1.41 -2.79 -14.18
C VAL A 81 -0.97 -1.32 -14.20
N TYR A 82 -0.58 -0.75 -13.06
CA TYR A 82 -0.10 0.62 -13.02
C TYR A 82 1.19 0.80 -13.82
N ALA A 83 2.15 -0.12 -13.68
CA ALA A 83 3.40 -0.11 -14.45
C ALA A 83 3.16 -0.20 -15.96
N ALA A 84 2.19 -1.01 -16.40
CA ALA A 84 1.76 -1.03 -17.80
C ALA A 84 1.19 0.32 -18.23
N GLY A 85 0.39 0.98 -17.40
CA GLY A 85 -0.12 2.34 -17.64
C GLY A 85 1.02 3.35 -17.84
N LEU A 86 2.08 3.27 -17.02
CA LEU A 86 3.27 4.10 -17.16
C LEU A 86 4.05 3.81 -18.46
N ALA A 87 4.09 2.57 -18.93
CA ALA A 87 4.69 2.25 -20.21
C ALA A 87 3.89 2.86 -21.38
N TRP A 88 2.56 2.84 -21.31
CA TRP A 88 1.69 3.41 -22.34
C TRP A 88 1.79 4.94 -22.46
N ILE A 89 1.95 5.68 -21.37
CA ILE A 89 2.10 7.14 -21.46
C ILE A 89 3.41 7.53 -22.15
N ARG A 90 4.48 6.75 -21.99
CA ARG A 90 5.77 6.98 -22.68
C ARG A 90 5.63 6.89 -24.23
N THR A 91 4.66 6.15 -24.72
CA THR A 91 4.31 6.07 -26.14
C THR A 91 3.13 6.98 -26.52
N ASN A 92 2.79 7.94 -25.65
CA ASN A 92 1.70 8.91 -25.83
C ASN A 92 0.29 8.29 -25.92
N GLN A 93 0.11 7.08 -25.42
CA GLN A 93 -1.17 6.39 -25.40
C GLN A 93 -1.95 6.65 -24.11
N VAL A 94 -2.37 7.90 -23.92
CA VAL A 94 -3.02 8.40 -22.70
C VAL A 94 -4.29 7.61 -22.34
N GLN A 95 -5.05 7.13 -23.30
CA GLN A 95 -6.29 6.39 -23.03
C GLN A 95 -6.02 5.06 -22.29
N TRP A 96 -4.91 4.37 -22.62
CA TRP A 96 -4.52 3.17 -21.93
C TRP A 96 -4.02 3.45 -20.51
N LEU A 97 -3.27 4.53 -20.30
CA LEU A 97 -2.93 4.99 -18.94
C LEU A 97 -4.20 5.18 -18.09
N VAL A 98 -5.21 5.88 -18.62
CA VAL A 98 -6.48 6.12 -17.88
C VAL A 98 -7.17 4.82 -17.49
N ARG A 99 -7.24 3.84 -18.42
CA ARG A 99 -7.83 2.52 -18.15
C ARG A 99 -7.06 1.78 -17.07
N CYS A 100 -5.72 1.78 -17.15
CA CYS A 100 -4.86 1.15 -16.15
C CYS A 100 -5.04 1.80 -14.78
N CYS A 101 -5.09 3.14 -14.68
CA CYS A 101 -5.31 3.83 -13.42
C CYS A 101 -6.66 3.46 -12.78
N TRP A 102 -7.76 3.42 -13.56
CA TRP A 102 -9.06 3.02 -13.02
C TRP A 102 -9.09 1.56 -12.59
N LEU A 103 -8.43 0.67 -13.33
CA LEU A 103 -8.32 -0.74 -12.94
C LEU A 103 -7.49 -0.90 -11.66
N THR A 104 -6.37 -0.18 -11.56
CA THR A 104 -5.54 -0.14 -10.35
C THR A 104 -6.33 0.37 -9.13
N ALA A 105 -7.05 1.48 -9.28
CA ALA A 105 -7.90 2.02 -8.22
C ALA A 105 -9.03 1.05 -7.83
N GLY A 106 -9.61 0.34 -8.79
CA GLY A 106 -10.63 -0.69 -8.54
C GLY A 106 -10.07 -1.88 -7.74
N LEU A 107 -8.89 -2.39 -8.12
CA LEU A 107 -8.21 -3.48 -7.39
C LEU A 107 -7.83 -3.05 -5.97
N GLY A 108 -7.30 -1.84 -5.80
CA GLY A 108 -7.02 -1.27 -4.47
C GLY A 108 -8.27 -1.06 -3.64
N GLY A 109 -9.38 -0.62 -4.25
CA GLY A 109 -10.68 -0.52 -3.59
C GLY A 109 -11.20 -1.87 -3.13
N THR A 110 -11.06 -2.91 -3.97
CA THR A 110 -11.42 -4.29 -3.61
C THR A 110 -10.60 -4.79 -2.43
N PHE A 111 -9.28 -4.51 -2.40
CA PHE A 111 -8.43 -4.79 -1.26
C PHE A 111 -8.99 -4.18 0.04
N LEU A 112 -9.35 -2.88 0.03
CA LEU A 112 -9.89 -2.21 1.22
C LEU A 112 -11.22 -2.83 1.67
N VAL A 113 -12.12 -3.17 0.73
CA VAL A 113 -13.39 -3.83 1.05
C VAL A 113 -13.15 -5.17 1.73
N LEU A 114 -12.29 -6.02 1.17
CA LEU A 114 -11.94 -7.32 1.76
C LEU A 114 -11.29 -7.15 3.14
N LYS A 115 -10.46 -6.10 3.32
CA LYS A 115 -9.83 -5.83 4.61
C LYS A 115 -10.83 -5.38 5.67
N VAL A 116 -11.81 -4.56 5.32
CA VAL A 116 -12.90 -4.17 6.22
C VAL A 116 -13.77 -5.39 6.57
N MET A 117 -14.05 -6.29 5.61
CA MET A 117 -14.76 -7.54 5.88
C MET A 117 -13.99 -8.43 6.86
N GLU A 118 -12.69 -8.60 6.67
CA GLU A 118 -11.82 -9.35 7.57
C GLU A 118 -11.85 -8.77 8.99
N TRP A 119 -11.64 -7.44 9.14
CA TRP A 119 -11.74 -6.78 10.44
C TRP A 119 -13.12 -6.95 11.10
N SER A 120 -14.20 -6.96 10.33
CA SER A 120 -15.54 -7.19 10.87
C SER A 120 -15.69 -8.60 11.46
N ILE A 121 -15.08 -9.61 10.83
CA ILE A 121 -15.03 -10.98 11.35
C ILE A 121 -14.18 -11.03 12.61
N ASP A 122 -12.96 -10.46 12.58
CA ASP A 122 -12.04 -10.42 13.71
C ASP A 122 -12.66 -9.74 14.96
N LEU A 123 -13.44 -8.67 14.73
CA LEU A 123 -14.17 -8.01 15.82
C LEU A 123 -15.30 -8.90 16.38
N SER A 124 -16.04 -9.59 15.51
CA SER A 124 -17.12 -10.50 15.93
C SER A 124 -16.59 -11.71 16.69
N ASP A 125 -15.37 -12.14 16.36
CA ASP A 125 -14.66 -13.22 17.03
C ASP A 125 -13.95 -12.80 18.33
N HIS A 126 -14.17 -11.58 18.80
CA HIS A 126 -13.55 -11.03 20.00
C HIS A 126 -12.01 -11.03 19.98
N LEU A 127 -11.42 -10.75 18.82
CA LEU A 127 -9.96 -10.66 18.64
C LEU A 127 -9.44 -9.22 18.82
N PHE A 128 -10.32 -8.25 19.09
CA PHE A 128 -9.92 -6.88 19.36
C PHE A 128 -9.29 -6.75 20.75
N PRO A 129 -8.07 -6.17 20.87
CA PRO A 129 -7.29 -6.24 22.11
C PRO A 129 -7.87 -5.47 23.29
N ALA A 130 -8.74 -4.46 23.07
CA ALA A 130 -9.30 -3.61 24.13
C ALA A 130 -10.61 -4.15 24.73
N GLY A 131 -11.09 -5.35 24.31
CA GLY A 131 -12.37 -5.94 24.77
C GLY A 131 -12.23 -7.32 25.40
N PRO A 132 -13.35 -8.05 25.55
CA PRO A 132 -13.34 -9.48 25.82
C PRO A 132 -12.52 -10.20 24.73
N PHE A 133 -11.51 -10.96 25.13
CA PHE A 133 -10.53 -11.50 24.19
C PHE A 133 -10.66 -13.02 24.10
N LYS A 134 -10.71 -13.56 22.87
CA LYS A 134 -10.99 -14.95 22.57
C LYS A 134 -9.92 -15.93 23.07
N VAL A 135 -8.63 -15.53 23.06
CA VAL A 135 -7.53 -16.42 23.48
C VAL A 135 -7.38 -16.39 25.01
N PRO A 136 -7.77 -17.49 25.71
CA PRO A 136 -7.65 -17.57 27.17
C PRO A 136 -6.26 -18.05 27.62
N GLY A 137 -5.97 -17.92 28.90
CA GLY A 137 -4.81 -18.54 29.53
C GLY A 137 -3.55 -17.68 29.56
N PRO A 138 -2.38 -18.30 29.83
CA PRO A 138 -1.11 -17.57 30.00
C PRO A 138 -0.64 -16.83 28.76
N GLU A 139 -1.09 -17.26 27.58
CA GLU A 139 -0.71 -16.68 26.29
C GLU A 139 -1.55 -15.44 25.91
N ALA A 140 -2.63 -15.15 26.64
CA ALA A 140 -3.57 -14.07 26.35
C ALA A 140 -2.89 -12.69 26.23
N GLY A 141 -1.88 -12.40 27.04
CA GLY A 141 -1.15 -11.14 27.00
C GLY A 141 -0.38 -10.92 25.72
N GLY A 142 0.37 -11.93 25.30
CA GLY A 142 1.15 -11.87 24.04
C GLY A 142 0.29 -11.94 22.79
N ALA A 143 -0.80 -12.73 22.82
CA ALA A 143 -1.76 -12.76 21.74
C ALA A 143 -2.47 -11.40 21.57
N ARG A 144 -2.81 -10.71 22.66
CA ARG A 144 -3.32 -9.32 22.60
C ARG A 144 -2.30 -8.35 21.99
N LEU A 145 -1.02 -8.53 22.29
CA LEU A 145 0.03 -7.71 21.70
C LEU A 145 0.17 -7.96 20.20
N PHE A 146 0.10 -9.22 19.74
CA PHE A 146 0.03 -9.57 18.34
C PHE A 146 -1.15 -8.89 17.63
N TRP A 147 -2.36 -8.97 18.19
CA TRP A 147 -3.56 -8.36 17.61
C TRP A 147 -3.51 -6.83 17.65
N SER A 148 -2.87 -6.24 18.67
CA SER A 148 -2.61 -4.79 18.67
C SER A 148 -1.72 -4.38 17.50
N PHE A 149 -0.63 -5.11 17.27
CA PHE A 149 0.21 -4.91 16.09
C PHE A 149 -0.56 -5.10 14.78
N TYR A 150 -1.35 -6.17 14.68
CA TYR A 150 -2.16 -6.47 13.50
C TYR A 150 -3.07 -5.29 13.13
N PHE A 151 -3.89 -4.80 14.06
CA PHE A 151 -4.81 -3.69 13.79
C PHE A 151 -4.06 -2.38 13.50
N VAL A 152 -2.98 -2.10 14.20
CA VAL A 152 -2.18 -0.88 13.97
C VAL A 152 -1.50 -0.95 12.60
N ALA A 153 -0.78 -2.02 12.30
CA ALA A 153 -0.02 -2.15 11.05
C ALA A 153 -0.95 -2.17 9.82
N THR A 154 -2.02 -2.98 9.87
CA THR A 154 -2.97 -3.07 8.77
C THR A 154 -3.84 -1.82 8.65
N GLY A 155 -4.15 -1.14 9.75
CA GLY A 155 -4.87 0.14 9.76
C GLY A 155 -4.06 1.26 9.13
N LEU A 156 -2.79 1.42 9.52
CA LEU A 156 -1.88 2.38 8.90
C LEU A 156 -1.70 2.09 7.41
N HIS A 157 -1.52 0.82 7.05
CA HIS A 157 -1.43 0.42 5.65
C HIS A 157 -2.72 0.75 4.87
N ALA A 158 -3.89 0.52 5.45
CA ALA A 158 -5.17 0.85 4.81
C ALA A 158 -5.33 2.36 4.58
N VAL A 159 -4.84 3.21 5.48
CA VAL A 159 -4.79 4.67 5.29
C VAL A 159 -3.90 5.03 4.09
N HIS A 160 -2.69 4.45 4.01
CA HIS A 160 -1.79 4.66 2.87
C HIS A 160 -2.42 4.18 1.55
N MET A 161 -3.11 3.04 1.57
CA MET A 161 -3.87 2.53 0.43
C MET A 161 -4.97 3.49 -0.02
N ALA A 162 -5.75 4.04 0.92
CA ALA A 162 -6.80 5.01 0.61
C ALA A 162 -6.23 6.30 -0.02
N ILE A 163 -5.12 6.81 0.50
CA ILE A 163 -4.37 7.93 -0.09
C ILE A 163 -3.90 7.56 -1.50
N GLY A 164 -3.31 6.39 -1.67
CA GLY A 164 -2.83 5.88 -2.96
C GLY A 164 -3.94 5.79 -4.02
N ILE A 165 -5.10 5.25 -3.65
CA ILE A 165 -6.28 5.19 -4.53
C ILE A 165 -6.70 6.59 -4.94
N GLY A 166 -6.72 7.55 -4.02
CA GLY A 166 -7.00 8.96 -4.30
C GLY A 166 -6.02 9.57 -5.30
N LEU A 167 -4.72 9.31 -5.12
CA LEU A 167 -3.65 9.78 -6.02
C LEU A 167 -3.75 9.14 -7.41
N VAL A 168 -4.00 7.84 -7.50
CA VAL A 168 -4.20 7.14 -8.78
C VAL A 168 -5.44 7.65 -9.50
N GLY A 169 -6.54 7.89 -8.76
CA GLY A 169 -7.76 8.51 -9.30
C GLY A 169 -7.49 9.94 -9.80
N TRP A 170 -6.73 10.73 -9.06
CA TRP A 170 -6.32 12.07 -9.49
C TRP A 170 -5.50 12.02 -10.79
N VAL A 171 -4.54 11.08 -10.91
CA VAL A 171 -3.78 10.85 -12.16
C VAL A 171 -4.72 10.53 -13.31
N ALA A 172 -5.70 9.61 -13.11
CA ALA A 172 -6.67 9.24 -14.13
C ALA A 172 -7.49 10.44 -14.64
N LEU A 173 -7.97 11.28 -13.73
CA LEU A 173 -8.76 12.47 -14.07
C LEU A 173 -7.92 13.51 -14.81
N ARG A 174 -6.69 13.75 -14.38
CA ARG A 174 -5.75 14.68 -15.04
C ARG A 174 -5.31 14.17 -16.41
N ALA A 175 -5.09 12.86 -16.56
CA ALA A 175 -4.79 12.23 -17.85
C ALA A 175 -5.95 12.39 -18.83
N ARG A 176 -7.22 12.17 -18.39
CA ARG A 176 -8.41 12.43 -19.21
C ARG A 176 -8.55 13.89 -19.64
N ALA A 177 -8.11 14.82 -18.80
CA ALA A 177 -8.10 16.26 -19.13
C ALA A 177 -6.91 16.67 -20.03
N GLY A 178 -6.14 15.71 -20.56
CA GLY A 178 -5.02 15.97 -21.47
C GLY A 178 -3.80 16.63 -20.81
N ARG A 179 -3.67 16.53 -19.48
CA ARG A 179 -2.57 17.19 -18.73
C ARG A 179 -1.25 16.42 -18.80
N PHE A 180 -1.25 15.20 -19.28
CA PHE A 180 -0.05 14.35 -19.38
C PHE A 180 0.18 13.92 -20.84
N SER A 181 1.44 13.84 -21.22
CA SER A 181 1.92 13.40 -22.54
C SER A 181 3.26 12.68 -22.39
N ALA A 182 3.75 12.08 -23.47
CA ALA A 182 5.10 11.48 -23.49
C ALA A 182 6.21 12.48 -23.10
N ALA A 183 5.99 13.80 -23.30
CA ALA A 183 6.94 14.84 -22.93
C ALA A 183 6.83 15.24 -21.44
N TRP A 184 5.68 15.01 -20.78
CA TRP A 184 5.45 15.38 -19.39
C TRP A 184 4.52 14.39 -18.69
N TYR A 185 5.09 13.46 -17.95
CA TYR A 185 4.37 12.44 -17.16
C TYR A 185 5.00 12.21 -15.77
N THR A 186 5.90 13.09 -15.32
CA THR A 186 6.55 13.01 -14.00
C THR A 186 5.58 12.76 -12.85
N PRO A 187 4.38 13.42 -12.76
CA PRO A 187 3.43 13.12 -11.69
C PRO A 187 2.92 11.66 -11.72
N VAL A 188 2.83 11.05 -12.90
CA VAL A 188 2.44 9.64 -13.05
C VAL A 188 3.53 8.72 -12.47
N GLU A 189 4.81 9.04 -12.73
CA GLU A 189 5.94 8.30 -12.16
C GLU A 189 5.99 8.42 -10.64
N VAL A 190 5.85 9.64 -10.11
CA VAL A 190 5.86 9.90 -8.66
C VAL A 190 4.75 9.13 -7.94
N VAL A 191 3.54 9.14 -8.47
CA VAL A 191 2.42 8.36 -7.91
C VAL A 191 2.67 6.85 -8.05
N GLY A 192 3.31 6.41 -9.14
CA GLY A 192 3.72 5.02 -9.33
C GLY A 192 4.73 4.54 -8.29
N LEU A 193 5.72 5.36 -7.94
CA LEU A 193 6.66 5.05 -6.86
C LEU A 193 5.96 4.88 -5.52
N TYR A 194 5.02 5.80 -5.19
CA TYR A 194 4.22 5.70 -3.98
C TYR A 194 3.38 4.41 -3.96
N TRP A 195 2.67 4.10 -5.05
CA TRP A 195 1.83 2.90 -5.16
C TRP A 195 2.65 1.62 -4.97
N SER A 196 3.79 1.52 -5.66
CA SER A 196 4.69 0.38 -5.53
C SER A 196 5.24 0.21 -4.11
N PHE A 197 5.56 1.33 -3.43
CA PHE A 197 5.99 1.28 -2.03
C PHE A 197 4.90 0.71 -1.12
N VAL A 198 3.66 1.17 -1.25
CA VAL A 198 2.54 0.68 -0.43
C VAL A 198 2.34 -0.82 -0.64
N ASP A 199 2.43 -1.31 -1.89
CA ASP A 199 2.35 -2.73 -2.19
C ASP A 199 3.50 -3.54 -1.57
N ILE A 200 4.74 -3.02 -1.62
CA ILE A 200 5.92 -3.65 -0.97
C ILE A 200 5.70 -3.78 0.54
N VAL A 201 5.13 -2.77 1.19
CA VAL A 201 4.80 -2.85 2.62
C VAL A 201 3.85 -4.02 2.89
N TRP A 202 2.83 -4.25 2.04
CA TRP A 202 1.94 -5.40 2.21
C TRP A 202 2.65 -6.74 1.98
N ILE A 203 3.54 -6.83 0.98
CA ILE A 203 4.36 -8.03 0.73
C ILE A 203 5.18 -8.41 1.97
N VAL A 204 5.63 -7.42 2.76
CA VAL A 204 6.37 -7.67 4.02
C VAL A 204 5.42 -7.98 5.17
N LEU A 205 4.31 -7.26 5.32
CA LEU A 205 3.33 -7.47 6.40
C LEU A 205 2.63 -8.83 6.28
N TYR A 206 2.33 -9.27 5.06
CA TYR A 206 1.62 -10.53 4.83
C TYR A 206 2.29 -11.75 5.48
N PRO A 207 3.58 -12.07 5.22
CA PRO A 207 4.21 -13.20 5.87
C PRO A 207 4.33 -13.04 7.39
N LEU A 208 4.58 -11.83 7.89
CA LEU A 208 4.69 -11.56 9.32
C LEU A 208 3.37 -11.85 10.06
N ILE A 209 2.24 -11.49 9.47
CA ILE A 209 0.93 -11.60 10.09
C ILE A 209 0.30 -12.99 9.86
N TYR A 210 0.38 -13.50 8.62
CA TYR A 210 -0.42 -14.67 8.23
C TYR A 210 0.36 -15.98 8.12
N LEU A 211 1.67 -15.94 7.86
CA LEU A 211 2.46 -17.16 7.62
C LEU A 211 3.29 -17.59 8.82
N ILE A 212 3.90 -16.64 9.51
CA ILE A 212 4.77 -16.93 10.65
C ILE A 212 3.92 -17.43 11.82
N GLY A 213 4.34 -18.58 12.43
CA GLY A 213 3.65 -19.20 13.56
C GLY A 213 2.64 -20.29 13.17
N ARG A 214 2.46 -20.57 11.88
CA ARG A 214 1.59 -21.65 11.40
C ARG A 214 2.32 -22.96 11.08
N ASN A 215 3.65 -22.97 11.07
CA ASN A 215 4.41 -24.22 10.94
C ASN A 215 4.32 -24.98 12.25
N PRO A 216 4.00 -26.31 12.20
CA PRO A 216 3.99 -27.18 13.36
C PRO A 216 5.38 -27.37 13.95
#